data_1b7aeabdd6c2dc1cba9ae192698d86f8
#
_entry.id   1b7aeabdd6c2dc1cba9ae192698d86f8
#
_cell.length_a   1.000
_cell.length_b   1.000
_cell.length_c   1.000
_cell.angle_alpha   90.00
_cell.angle_beta   90.00
_cell.angle_gamma   90.00
#
_symmetry.space_group_name_H-M   'P 1'
#
loop_
_entity.id
_entity.type
_entity.pdbx_description
1 polymer ?
#
loop_
_entity_poly.entity_id
_entity_poly.type
_entity_poly.pdbx_seq_one_letter_code
_entity_poly.pdbx_strand_id
1 'polypeptide(L)'
;MVGRAQEYFRWMGYALGELGLRRWRTGDALRLAAAHDDPEMVHQGGIVDRASAVDWIGRVADLDNGHVYAVADADDHPIGCVGVTNIDRHRVGWTWYWTLADVRGQGVARDALRALADWAHHDAGLYRLEIGHRLNNPASCAVAAAAGFLPEGVERERLTYDGNRYDVERHARLITDPLTPPLRLVTVRA
;
A
#
# COMPACT_ATOMS: atom_id res chain seq x y z
N MET A 1 11.65 -14.74 18.49
CA MET A 1 12.44 -13.53 18.19
C MET A 1 11.51 -12.42 17.66
N VAL A 2 10.50 -12.04 18.45
CA VAL A 2 9.45 -11.04 18.07
C VAL A 2 9.75 -9.63 18.65
N GLY A 3 10.85 -9.48 19.37
CA GLY A 3 11.08 -8.29 20.22
C GLY A 3 11.85 -7.10 19.60
N ARG A 4 12.47 -7.21 18.42
CA ARG A 4 13.35 -6.14 17.89
C ARG A 4 12.65 -5.12 16.99
N ALA A 5 11.60 -5.50 16.29
CA ALA A 5 10.87 -4.57 15.44
C ALA A 5 10.07 -3.54 16.27
N GLN A 6 9.49 -3.95 17.40
CA GLN A 6 8.74 -3.05 18.28
C GLN A 6 9.61 -1.98 18.97
N GLU A 7 10.89 -2.24 19.23
CA GLU A 7 11.79 -1.25 19.88
C GLU A 7 12.33 -0.21 18.91
N TYR A 8 12.51 -0.53 17.63
CA TYR A 8 13.04 0.40 16.63
C TYR A 8 12.09 1.58 16.36
N PHE A 9 10.77 1.37 16.45
CA PHE A 9 9.75 2.40 16.22
C PHE A 9 9.46 3.29 17.43
N ARG A 10 9.98 2.99 18.60
CA ARG A 10 9.69 3.70 19.86
C ARG A 10 10.44 5.04 20.03
N TRP A 11 11.41 5.38 19.15
CA TRP A 11 12.36 6.48 19.40
C TRP A 11 12.12 7.75 18.57
N MET A 12 11.11 7.81 17.69
CA MET A 12 10.83 9.04 16.94
C MET A 12 9.37 9.46 17.13
N GLY A 13 9.12 10.15 18.24
CA GLY A 13 7.85 10.82 18.50
C GLY A 13 7.60 11.95 17.53
N TYR A 14 6.65 11.78 16.62
CA TYR A 14 6.03 12.87 15.89
C TYR A 14 4.52 12.86 16.13
N ALA A 15 4.01 14.01 16.58
CA ALA A 15 2.63 14.25 16.97
C ALA A 15 1.71 14.47 15.76
N LEU A 16 1.54 13.47 14.91
CA LEU A 16 0.46 13.41 13.93
C LEU A 16 -0.09 11.98 14.01
N GLY A 17 -1.34 11.82 14.37
CA GLY A 17 -2.11 10.61 14.66
C GLY A 17 -1.50 9.27 14.21
N GLU A 18 -1.54 8.30 15.08
CA GLU A 18 -1.04 6.94 14.80
C GLU A 18 -1.79 6.32 13.62
N LEU A 19 -1.04 5.77 12.66
CA LEU A 19 -1.58 4.90 11.63
C LEU A 19 -1.24 3.45 11.97
N GLY A 20 -2.13 2.52 11.59
CA GLY A 20 -1.91 1.10 11.71
C GLY A 20 -2.04 0.39 10.36
N LEU A 21 -1.15 -0.57 10.09
CA LEU A 21 -1.39 -1.58 9.06
C LEU A 21 -1.90 -2.83 9.76
N ARG A 22 -3.10 -3.27 9.42
CA ARG A 22 -3.71 -4.48 9.97
C ARG A 22 -4.41 -5.31 8.91
N ARG A 23 -4.66 -6.57 9.21
CA ARG A 23 -5.47 -7.39 8.31
C ARG A 23 -6.88 -6.82 8.16
N TRP A 24 -7.45 -6.98 6.99
CA TRP A 24 -8.85 -6.67 6.74
C TRP A 24 -9.76 -7.59 7.55
N ARG A 25 -10.91 -7.06 8.01
CA ARG A 25 -11.91 -7.78 8.79
C ARG A 25 -13.25 -7.70 8.08
N THR A 26 -14.08 -8.73 8.22
CA THR A 26 -15.43 -8.72 7.65
C THR A 26 -16.26 -7.50 8.10
N GLY A 27 -16.00 -6.97 9.30
CA GLY A 27 -16.61 -5.74 9.80
C GLY A 27 -16.29 -4.48 9.00
N ASP A 28 -15.19 -4.49 8.23
CA ASP A 28 -14.76 -3.36 7.40
C ASP A 28 -15.53 -3.27 6.06
N ALA A 29 -16.31 -4.30 5.71
CA ALA A 29 -16.89 -4.47 4.38
C ALA A 29 -17.78 -3.29 3.93
N LEU A 30 -18.55 -2.70 4.85
CA LEU A 30 -19.38 -1.53 4.51
C LEU A 30 -18.53 -0.32 4.15
N ARG A 31 -17.47 -0.07 4.92
CA ARG A 31 -16.57 1.06 4.69
C ARG A 31 -15.72 0.85 3.44
N LEU A 32 -15.32 -0.39 3.18
CA LEU A 32 -14.62 -0.78 1.95
C LEU A 32 -15.51 -0.59 0.71
N ALA A 33 -16.78 -1.01 0.77
CA ALA A 33 -17.73 -0.78 -0.32
C ALA A 33 -17.94 0.72 -0.57
N ALA A 34 -18.18 1.51 0.48
CA ALA A 34 -18.33 2.97 0.37
C ALA A 34 -17.07 3.67 -0.21
N ALA A 35 -15.88 3.14 0.03
CA ALA A 35 -14.65 3.66 -0.56
C ALA A 35 -14.66 3.55 -2.10
N HIS A 36 -15.35 2.55 -2.65
CA HIS A 36 -15.42 2.30 -4.09
C HIS A 36 -16.52 3.10 -4.80
N ASP A 37 -17.32 3.89 -4.08
CA ASP A 37 -18.22 4.90 -4.67
C ASP A 37 -17.43 6.10 -5.24
N ASP A 38 -16.14 6.24 -4.87
CA ASP A 38 -15.26 7.27 -5.42
C ASP A 38 -14.90 6.92 -6.89
N PRO A 39 -15.14 7.84 -7.85
CA PRO A 39 -14.79 7.62 -9.27
C PRO A 39 -13.32 7.25 -9.52
N GLU A 40 -12.40 7.70 -8.67
CA GLU A 40 -10.98 7.33 -8.80
C GLU A 40 -10.70 5.86 -8.44
N MET A 41 -11.63 5.21 -7.76
CA MET A 41 -11.56 3.81 -7.36
C MET A 41 -12.14 2.84 -8.40
N VAL A 42 -12.77 3.31 -9.47
CA VAL A 42 -13.46 2.49 -10.48
C VAL A 42 -12.58 1.39 -11.08
N HIS A 43 -11.27 1.60 -11.15
CA HIS A 43 -10.30 0.62 -11.67
C HIS A 43 -9.64 -0.22 -10.57
N GLN A 44 -10.09 -0.11 -9.31
CA GLN A 44 -9.49 -0.74 -8.15
C GLN A 44 -10.38 -1.88 -7.60
N GLY A 45 -10.24 -3.08 -8.12
CA GLY A 45 -10.72 -4.28 -7.45
C GLY A 45 -12.17 -4.74 -7.65
N GLY A 46 -13.03 -4.01 -8.37
CA GLY A 46 -14.39 -4.46 -8.74
C GLY A 46 -15.34 -4.67 -7.54
N ILE A 47 -15.16 -3.90 -6.47
CA ILE A 47 -16.07 -3.90 -5.31
C ILE A 47 -17.21 -2.93 -5.63
N VAL A 48 -18.44 -3.42 -5.53
CA VAL A 48 -19.65 -2.65 -5.88
C VAL A 48 -20.67 -2.60 -4.75
N ASP A 49 -20.53 -3.46 -3.75
CA ASP A 49 -21.43 -3.56 -2.60
C ASP A 49 -20.75 -4.26 -1.42
N ARG A 50 -21.50 -4.40 -0.32
CA ARG A 50 -21.02 -5.11 0.87
C ARG A 50 -20.68 -6.57 0.62
N ALA A 51 -21.42 -7.28 -0.23
CA ALA A 51 -21.19 -8.71 -0.48
C ALA A 51 -19.86 -8.90 -1.21
N SER A 52 -19.65 -8.17 -2.29
CA SER A 52 -18.37 -8.17 -3.04
C SER A 52 -17.19 -7.70 -2.19
N ALA A 53 -17.40 -6.77 -1.23
CA ALA A 53 -16.39 -6.37 -0.26
C ALA A 53 -16.03 -7.52 0.70
N VAL A 54 -16.99 -8.29 1.20
CA VAL A 54 -16.73 -9.47 2.03
C VAL A 54 -15.95 -10.52 1.26
N ASP A 55 -16.35 -10.81 0.01
CA ASP A 55 -15.66 -11.76 -0.85
C ASP A 55 -14.21 -11.31 -1.14
N TRP A 56 -14.01 -10.02 -1.38
CA TRP A 56 -12.68 -9.47 -1.58
C TRP A 56 -11.81 -9.62 -0.33
N ILE A 57 -12.36 -9.32 0.87
CA ILE A 57 -11.66 -9.50 2.15
C ILE A 57 -11.23 -10.96 2.32
N GLY A 58 -12.11 -11.91 2.03
CA GLY A 58 -11.75 -13.34 2.07
C GLY A 58 -10.61 -13.67 1.13
N ARG A 59 -10.68 -13.23 -0.13
CA ARG A 59 -9.60 -13.48 -1.11
C ARG A 59 -8.25 -12.91 -0.70
N VAL A 60 -8.22 -11.70 -0.13
CA VAL A 60 -6.94 -11.10 0.27
C VAL A 60 -6.39 -11.66 1.59
N ALA A 61 -7.24 -12.28 2.42
CA ALA A 61 -6.81 -12.97 3.62
C ALA A 61 -6.07 -14.28 3.32
N ASP A 62 -6.44 -14.94 2.21
CA ASP A 62 -5.96 -16.27 1.81
C ASP A 62 -4.96 -16.23 0.63
N LEU A 63 -4.29 -15.09 0.43
CA LEU A 63 -3.29 -14.98 -0.64
C LEU A 63 -2.03 -15.78 -0.32
N ASP A 64 -1.70 -16.77 -1.17
CA ASP A 64 -0.49 -17.59 -1.04
C ASP A 64 0.80 -16.80 -1.34
N ASN A 65 0.72 -15.79 -2.22
CA ASN A 65 1.87 -15.04 -2.72
C ASN A 65 1.72 -13.52 -2.54
N GLY A 66 1.15 -13.11 -1.40
CA GLY A 66 0.95 -11.69 -1.14
C GLY A 66 0.45 -11.39 0.26
N HIS A 67 0.53 -10.12 0.61
CA HIS A 67 0.04 -9.56 1.87
C HIS A 67 -0.71 -8.26 1.58
N VAL A 68 -1.90 -8.13 2.11
CA VAL A 68 -2.77 -6.97 1.91
C VAL A 68 -3.30 -6.48 3.25
N TYR A 69 -3.08 -5.21 3.53
CA TYR A 69 -3.42 -4.59 4.81
C TYR A 69 -4.39 -3.42 4.62
N ALA A 70 -5.33 -3.30 5.54
CA ALA A 70 -6.03 -2.06 5.76
C ALA A 70 -5.08 -1.05 6.40
N VAL A 71 -5.09 0.18 5.91
CA VAL A 71 -4.49 1.32 6.57
C VAL A 71 -5.55 1.89 7.51
N ALA A 72 -5.33 1.77 8.81
CA ALA A 72 -6.28 2.18 9.83
C ALA A 72 -5.83 3.47 10.53
N ASP A 73 -6.79 4.31 10.88
CA ASP A 73 -6.59 5.49 11.73
C ASP A 73 -6.48 5.13 13.23
N ALA A 74 -6.39 6.13 14.09
CA ALA A 74 -6.28 5.96 15.54
C ALA A 74 -7.50 5.26 16.16
N ASP A 75 -8.67 5.40 15.54
CA ASP A 75 -9.92 4.75 15.98
C ASP A 75 -10.12 3.36 15.37
N ASP A 76 -9.07 2.81 14.72
CA ASP A 76 -9.04 1.50 14.03
C ASP A 76 -9.99 1.41 12.82
N HIS A 77 -10.40 2.54 12.25
CA HIS A 77 -11.20 2.58 11.03
C HIS A 77 -10.30 2.50 9.78
N PRO A 78 -10.64 1.68 8.77
CA PRO A 78 -9.89 1.64 7.53
C PRO A 78 -10.09 2.94 6.73
N ILE A 79 -8.98 3.61 6.41
CA ILE A 79 -8.91 4.83 5.62
C ILE A 79 -8.13 4.65 4.32
N GLY A 80 -7.66 3.44 4.06
CA GLY A 80 -6.93 3.06 2.85
C GLY A 80 -6.53 1.60 2.86
N CYS A 81 -5.79 1.23 1.84
CA CYS A 81 -5.25 -0.10 1.65
C CYS A 81 -3.82 -0.03 1.13
N VAL A 82 -2.99 -0.95 1.53
CA VAL A 82 -1.66 -1.16 0.96
C VAL A 82 -1.39 -2.66 0.86
N GLY A 83 -0.76 -3.08 -0.23
CA GLY A 83 -0.46 -4.50 -0.43
C GLY A 83 0.83 -4.73 -1.19
N VAL A 84 1.39 -5.92 -0.99
CA VAL A 84 2.41 -6.54 -1.83
C VAL A 84 1.87 -7.88 -2.31
N THR A 85 1.88 -8.09 -3.61
CA THR A 85 1.32 -9.27 -4.29
C THR A 85 2.28 -9.79 -5.35
N ASN A 86 1.94 -10.91 -5.98
CA ASN A 86 2.78 -11.54 -7.00
C ASN A 86 4.21 -11.79 -6.52
N ILE A 87 4.36 -12.16 -5.25
CA ILE A 87 5.66 -12.49 -4.68
C ILE A 87 6.18 -13.75 -5.38
N ASP A 88 7.36 -13.64 -5.97
CA ASP A 88 7.99 -14.71 -6.74
C ASP A 88 9.13 -15.40 -5.97
N ARG A 89 9.71 -16.45 -6.61
CA ARG A 89 10.84 -17.22 -6.07
C ARG A 89 12.13 -16.39 -5.86
N HIS A 90 12.23 -15.22 -6.50
CA HIS A 90 13.36 -14.31 -6.36
C HIS A 90 13.14 -13.28 -5.23
N ARG A 91 12.04 -13.41 -4.48
CA ARG A 91 11.64 -12.50 -3.41
C ARG A 91 11.40 -11.10 -3.93
N VAL A 92 10.81 -11.01 -5.14
CA VAL A 92 10.32 -9.77 -5.74
C VAL A 92 8.82 -9.71 -5.56
N GLY A 93 8.29 -8.56 -5.14
CA GLY A 93 6.86 -8.35 -4.94
C GLY A 93 6.38 -7.06 -5.59
N TRP A 94 5.15 -7.09 -6.11
CA TRP A 94 4.46 -5.95 -6.68
C TRP A 94 3.68 -5.23 -5.61
N THR A 95 3.98 -3.96 -5.32
CA THR A 95 3.28 -3.14 -4.33
C THR A 95 2.25 -2.23 -4.97
N TRP A 96 1.18 -1.95 -4.23
CA TRP A 96 0.09 -1.07 -4.63
C TRP A 96 -0.61 -0.50 -3.40
N TYR A 97 -1.34 0.58 -3.58
CA TYR A 97 -2.10 1.24 -2.51
C TYR A 97 -3.27 2.04 -3.06
N TRP A 98 -4.19 2.36 -2.18
CA TRP A 98 -5.20 3.41 -2.36
C TRP A 98 -5.56 4.02 -1.00
N THR A 99 -6.15 5.22 -1.00
CA THR A 99 -6.65 5.91 0.20
C THR A 99 -8.00 6.53 -0.08
N LEU A 100 -8.82 6.68 0.96
CA LEU A 100 -10.06 7.45 0.89
C LEU A 100 -9.81 8.89 0.43
N ALA A 101 -10.79 9.49 -0.23
CA ALA A 101 -10.69 10.85 -0.77
C ALA A 101 -10.38 11.90 0.30
N ASP A 102 -11.02 11.78 1.47
CA ASP A 102 -10.92 12.72 2.61
C ASP A 102 -9.55 12.73 3.30
N VAL A 103 -8.73 11.70 3.09
CA VAL A 103 -7.37 11.62 3.66
C VAL A 103 -6.26 11.80 2.62
N ARG A 104 -6.60 12.07 1.34
CA ARG A 104 -5.62 12.37 0.30
C ARG A 104 -4.86 13.66 0.60
N GLY A 105 -3.62 13.76 0.13
CA GLY A 105 -2.75 14.90 0.40
C GLY A 105 -2.18 14.98 1.81
N GLN A 106 -2.62 14.12 2.75
CA GLN A 106 -2.17 14.13 4.14
C GLN A 106 -0.99 13.18 4.43
N GLY A 107 -0.38 12.59 3.38
CA GLY A 107 0.77 11.70 3.48
C GLY A 107 0.45 10.25 3.90
N VAL A 108 -0.83 9.89 4.05
CA VAL A 108 -1.27 8.54 4.48
C VAL A 108 -0.73 7.46 3.55
N ALA A 109 -0.87 7.62 2.22
CA ALA A 109 -0.40 6.64 1.24
C ALA A 109 1.13 6.47 1.30
N ARG A 110 1.88 7.55 1.41
CA ARG A 110 3.35 7.53 1.55
C ARG A 110 3.77 6.75 2.78
N ASP A 111 3.18 7.06 3.94
CA ASP A 111 3.57 6.49 5.21
C ASP A 111 3.20 5.00 5.27
N ALA A 112 2.01 4.63 4.74
CA ALA A 112 1.58 3.24 4.64
C ALA A 112 2.44 2.41 3.68
N LEU A 113 2.72 2.92 2.48
CA LEU A 113 3.57 2.23 1.50
C LEU A 113 4.98 2.00 2.04
N ARG A 114 5.50 2.98 2.76
CA ARG A 114 6.80 2.88 3.38
C ARG A 114 6.84 1.84 4.50
N ALA A 115 5.85 1.87 5.40
CA ALA A 115 5.75 0.89 6.48
C ALA A 115 5.59 -0.53 5.94
N LEU A 116 4.79 -0.72 4.87
CA LEU A 116 4.72 -1.98 4.15
C LEU A 116 6.08 -2.40 3.60
N ALA A 117 6.81 -1.49 2.97
CA ALA A 117 8.11 -1.79 2.38
C ALA A 117 9.14 -2.20 3.43
N ASP A 118 9.20 -1.48 4.55
CA ASP A 118 10.09 -1.81 5.66
C ASP A 118 9.76 -3.18 6.26
N TRP A 119 8.47 -3.47 6.51
CA TRP A 119 8.00 -4.77 6.96
C TRP A 119 8.30 -5.88 5.92
N ALA A 120 8.04 -5.63 4.64
CA ALA A 120 8.26 -6.63 3.59
C ALA A 120 9.74 -7.02 3.46
N HIS A 121 10.65 -6.07 3.62
CA HIS A 121 12.08 -6.34 3.60
C HIS A 121 12.56 -7.08 4.85
N HIS A 122 12.15 -6.64 6.05
CA HIS A 122 12.75 -7.10 7.31
C HIS A 122 12.02 -8.30 7.93
N ASP A 123 10.71 -8.38 7.78
CA ASP A 123 9.88 -9.43 8.40
C ASP A 123 9.47 -10.50 7.38
N ALA A 124 9.04 -10.10 6.17
CA ALA A 124 8.67 -11.04 5.11
C ALA A 124 9.87 -11.49 4.24
N GLY A 125 11.03 -10.85 4.40
CA GLY A 125 12.28 -11.24 3.75
C GLY A 125 12.33 -10.98 2.25
N LEU A 126 11.52 -10.05 1.73
CA LEU A 126 11.56 -9.68 0.32
C LEU A 126 12.81 -8.87 0.01
N TYR A 127 13.42 -9.14 -1.15
CA TYR A 127 14.62 -8.42 -1.57
C TYR A 127 14.31 -7.16 -2.35
N ARG A 128 13.25 -7.20 -3.20
CA ARG A 128 12.88 -6.13 -4.11
C ARG A 128 11.37 -5.92 -4.09
N LEU A 129 10.97 -4.68 -4.05
CA LEU A 129 9.59 -4.23 -4.17
C LEU A 129 9.46 -3.35 -5.41
N GLU A 130 8.41 -3.58 -6.18
CA GLU A 130 8.12 -2.84 -7.40
C GLU A 130 6.77 -2.13 -7.29
N ILE A 131 6.67 -0.95 -7.90
CA ILE A 131 5.42 -0.21 -8.04
C ILE A 131 5.40 0.49 -9.40
N GLY A 132 4.21 0.66 -9.97
CA GLY A 132 4.03 1.42 -11.20
C GLY A 132 2.81 2.31 -11.10
N HIS A 133 2.88 3.44 -11.75
CA HIS A 133 1.77 4.38 -11.89
C HIS A 133 1.71 4.96 -13.30
N ARG A 134 0.53 5.40 -13.71
CA ARG A 134 0.40 6.10 -14.99
C ARG A 134 1.27 7.35 -14.98
N LEU A 135 1.97 7.62 -16.07
CA LEU A 135 2.86 8.77 -16.20
C LEU A 135 2.14 10.11 -15.97
N ASN A 136 0.83 10.17 -16.26
CA ASN A 136 -0.03 11.32 -15.99
C ASN A 136 -0.62 11.37 -14.56
N ASN A 137 -0.06 10.59 -13.61
CA ASN A 137 -0.44 10.61 -12.19
C ASN A 137 0.72 11.07 -11.30
N PRO A 138 1.02 12.38 -11.27
CA PRO A 138 2.13 12.92 -10.48
C PRO A 138 1.96 12.70 -8.97
N ALA A 139 0.73 12.55 -8.47
CA ALA A 139 0.50 12.25 -7.07
C ALA A 139 1.06 10.87 -6.68
N SER A 140 0.83 9.85 -7.53
CA SER A 140 1.39 8.51 -7.28
C SER A 140 2.92 8.48 -7.45
N CYS A 141 3.48 9.26 -8.38
CA CYS A 141 4.94 9.44 -8.50
C CYS A 141 5.52 9.99 -7.19
N ALA A 142 4.93 11.07 -6.67
CA ALA A 142 5.38 11.69 -5.41
C ALA A 142 5.29 10.72 -4.21
N VAL A 143 4.24 9.89 -4.14
CA VAL A 143 4.10 8.87 -3.09
C VAL A 143 5.20 7.81 -3.21
N ALA A 144 5.43 7.25 -4.40
CA ALA A 144 6.45 6.23 -4.62
C ALA A 144 7.85 6.76 -4.25
N ALA A 145 8.23 7.92 -4.77
CA ALA A 145 9.51 8.55 -4.48
C ALA A 145 9.70 8.85 -2.98
N ALA A 146 8.68 9.43 -2.32
CA ALA A 146 8.73 9.73 -0.90
C ALA A 146 8.71 8.49 0.00
N ALA A 147 8.23 7.34 -0.50
CA ALA A 147 8.33 6.05 0.18
C ALA A 147 9.66 5.32 -0.09
N GLY A 148 10.59 5.95 -0.84
CA GLY A 148 11.94 5.43 -1.08
C GLY A 148 12.05 4.53 -2.32
N PHE A 149 11.04 4.53 -3.20
CA PHE A 149 11.13 3.81 -4.46
C PHE A 149 11.79 4.68 -5.53
N LEU A 150 12.86 4.17 -6.14
CA LEU A 150 13.61 4.86 -7.18
C LEU A 150 13.02 4.56 -8.58
N PRO A 151 12.95 5.55 -9.49
CA PRO A 151 12.47 5.33 -10.85
C PRO A 151 13.45 4.46 -11.64
N GLU A 152 12.91 3.53 -12.45
CA GLU A 152 13.71 2.62 -13.29
C GLU A 152 13.38 2.70 -14.78
N GLY A 153 12.31 3.39 -15.14
CA GLY A 153 11.97 3.57 -16.54
C GLY A 153 10.47 3.66 -16.81
N VAL A 154 10.14 3.76 -18.09
CA VAL A 154 8.76 3.90 -18.58
C VAL A 154 8.41 2.74 -19.50
N GLU A 155 7.31 2.07 -19.17
CA GLU A 155 6.66 1.07 -20.04
C GLU A 155 5.62 1.79 -20.90
N ARG A 156 5.86 1.87 -22.21
CA ARG A 156 4.96 2.57 -23.13
C ARG A 156 3.66 1.79 -23.32
N GLU A 157 2.52 2.50 -23.29
CA GLU A 157 1.18 1.97 -23.58
C GLU A 157 0.79 0.72 -22.74
N ARG A 158 1.32 0.63 -21.53
CA ARG A 158 1.19 -0.54 -20.65
C ARG A 158 -0.24 -0.80 -20.17
N LEU A 159 -0.98 0.27 -19.83
CA LEU A 159 -2.35 0.17 -19.30
C LEU A 159 -3.36 0.65 -20.34
N THR A 160 -4.57 0.10 -20.23
CA THR A 160 -5.73 0.55 -21.03
C THR A 160 -6.89 0.83 -20.10
N TYR A 161 -7.41 2.07 -20.11
CA TYR A 161 -8.62 2.47 -19.42
C TYR A 161 -9.53 3.19 -20.40
N ASP A 162 -10.79 2.80 -20.48
CA ASP A 162 -11.81 3.40 -21.33
C ASP A 162 -11.35 3.57 -22.80
N GLY A 163 -10.63 2.56 -23.31
CA GLY A 163 -10.10 2.54 -24.68
C GLY A 163 -8.82 3.36 -24.91
N ASN A 164 -8.34 4.10 -23.91
CA ASN A 164 -7.12 4.89 -24.00
C ASN A 164 -5.92 4.11 -23.44
N ARG A 165 -4.76 4.24 -24.12
CA ARG A 165 -3.49 3.68 -23.68
C ARG A 165 -2.74 4.68 -22.79
N TYR A 166 -2.06 4.16 -21.78
CA TYR A 166 -1.29 4.95 -20.83
C TYR A 166 0.08 4.34 -20.61
N ASP A 167 1.08 5.20 -20.65
CA ASP A 167 2.44 4.87 -20.21
C ASP A 167 2.47 4.71 -18.68
N VAL A 168 3.32 3.79 -18.23
CA VAL A 168 3.53 3.51 -16.81
C VAL A 168 4.98 3.77 -16.44
N GLU A 169 5.22 4.64 -15.47
CA GLU A 169 6.52 4.76 -14.84
C GLU A 169 6.68 3.67 -13.77
N ARG A 170 7.82 2.97 -13.85
CA ARG A 170 8.19 1.90 -12.93
C ARG A 170 9.17 2.43 -11.91
N HIS A 171 8.91 2.09 -10.65
CA HIS A 171 9.81 2.36 -9.54
C HIS A 171 10.09 1.06 -8.79
N ALA A 172 11.25 0.98 -8.14
CA ALA A 172 11.59 -0.11 -7.26
C ALA A 172 12.29 0.38 -5.99
N ARG A 173 12.17 -0.44 -4.94
CA ARG A 173 12.92 -0.30 -3.70
C ARG A 173 13.57 -1.63 -3.36
N LEU A 174 14.87 -1.59 -3.04
CA LEU A 174 15.66 -2.75 -2.65
C LEU A 174 15.90 -2.75 -1.15
N ILE A 175 16.11 -3.93 -0.58
CA ILE A 175 16.49 -4.07 0.84
C ILE A 175 17.81 -3.36 1.16
N THR A 176 18.65 -3.12 0.15
CA THR A 176 19.94 -2.44 0.26
C THR A 176 19.86 -0.93 0.08
N ASP A 177 18.69 -0.39 -0.29
CA ASP A 177 18.52 1.04 -0.45
C ASP A 177 18.56 1.77 0.91
N PRO A 178 19.03 3.03 0.95
CA PRO A 178 19.11 3.78 2.18
C PRO A 178 17.75 3.92 2.87
N LEU A 179 17.72 3.66 4.17
CA LEU A 179 16.54 3.93 5.00
C LEU A 179 16.36 5.45 5.12
N THR A 180 15.19 5.92 4.70
CA THR A 180 14.78 7.30 4.96
C THR A 180 13.91 7.32 6.23
N PRO A 181 14.13 8.17 7.24
CA PRO A 181 13.33 8.16 8.47
C PRO A 181 11.84 8.39 8.21
N PRO A 182 10.91 7.67 8.84
CA PRO A 182 9.48 7.90 8.68
C PRO A 182 9.08 9.27 9.23
N LEU A 183 8.14 9.93 8.55
CA LEU A 183 7.56 11.19 9.02
C LEU A 183 6.40 10.96 10.01
N ARG A 184 5.84 9.75 10.02
CA ARG A 184 4.76 9.32 10.90
C ARG A 184 5.00 7.88 11.36
N LEU A 185 4.68 7.59 12.62
CA LEU A 185 4.68 6.21 13.10
C LEU A 185 3.54 5.43 12.44
N VAL A 186 3.88 4.25 11.91
CA VAL A 186 2.91 3.28 11.40
C VAL A 186 3.20 1.94 12.05
N THR A 187 2.25 1.41 12.81
CA THR A 187 2.37 0.09 13.43
C THR A 187 1.85 -0.97 12.47
N VAL A 188 2.66 -1.99 12.17
CA VAL A 188 2.22 -3.14 11.38
C VAL A 188 1.78 -4.26 12.33
N ARG A 189 0.51 -4.68 12.20
CA ARG A 189 -0.08 -5.81 12.92
C ARG A 189 -0.39 -6.91 11.91
N ALA A 190 0.62 -7.74 11.67
CA ALA A 190 0.54 -8.84 10.70
C ALA A 190 -0.30 -10.01 11.23
#